data_ea49c299890ad0697a65bf0e6923fc06
#
_entry.id   ea49c299890ad0697a65bf0e6923fc06
#
_cell.length_a   1.000
_cell.length_b   1.000
_cell.length_c   1.000
_cell.angle_alpha   90.00
_cell.angle_beta   90.00
_cell.angle_gamma   90.00
#
_symmetry.space_group_name_H-M   'P 1'
#
loop_
_entity.id
_entity.type
_entity.pdbx_description
1 polymer ?
#
loop_
_entity_poly.entity_id
_entity_poly.type
_entity_poly.pdbx_seq_one_letter_code
_entity_poly.pdbx_strand_id
1 'polypeptide(L)'
;MDIDDILREVDPLHSSGPDPVDDLQILTRLWVAERSAPELLPWPADGFFERLNDRIKRQIERIEDMTGDMDPKTTFALVVLQTELERFKYLVRSYLRARISKLDKHTLHYLSTRELRELLSEMELAYATRHQALLHNHYLASFLGGFPPELQNLNDTGGGINMVDAPDPDATVFARVLSRTASVAGLGTDADNTIEAEQGDVLVLRWASAKPLLQSGVLELV
;
A
#
# COMPACT_ATOMS: atom_id res chain seq x y z
N MET A 1 -21.85 3.43 27.95
CA MET A 1 -21.86 4.40 26.87
C MET A 1 -20.72 4.01 25.97
N ASP A 2 -21.04 3.49 24.80
CA ASP A 2 -20.02 2.95 23.88
C ASP A 2 -19.31 4.11 23.19
N ILE A 3 -18.02 3.96 22.89
CA ILE A 3 -17.25 5.01 22.18
C ILE A 3 -17.90 5.33 20.84
N ASP A 4 -18.48 4.32 20.19
CA ASP A 4 -19.22 4.48 18.93
C ASP A 4 -20.49 5.32 19.06
N ASP A 5 -21.16 5.28 20.22
CA ASP A 5 -22.32 6.14 20.49
C ASP A 5 -21.91 7.61 20.65
N ILE A 6 -20.77 7.85 21.30
CA ILE A 6 -20.21 9.20 21.44
C ILE A 6 -19.78 9.76 20.07
N LEU A 7 -19.15 8.93 19.26
CA LEU A 7 -18.71 9.32 17.90
C LEU A 7 -19.92 9.64 16.99
N ARG A 8 -21.01 8.89 17.11
CA ARG A 8 -22.27 9.17 16.36
C ARG A 8 -22.96 10.44 16.82
N GLU A 9 -22.96 10.72 18.12
CA GLU A 9 -23.57 11.93 18.68
C GLU A 9 -22.78 13.19 18.28
N VAL A 10 -21.47 13.04 18.13
CA VAL A 10 -20.55 14.14 17.76
C VAL A 10 -20.48 14.35 16.24
N ASP A 11 -20.82 13.37 15.40
CA ASP A 11 -20.79 13.48 13.93
C ASP A 11 -22.12 13.10 13.27
N PRO A 12 -23.13 14.01 13.22
CA PRO A 12 -24.41 13.75 12.57
C PRO A 12 -24.36 13.68 11.04
N LEU A 13 -23.22 14.00 10.40
CA LEU A 13 -23.01 13.94 8.94
C LEU A 13 -22.63 12.55 8.41
N HIS A 14 -22.68 11.51 9.25
CA HIS A 14 -22.40 10.12 8.89
C HIS A 14 -23.41 9.50 7.90
N SER A 15 -24.42 10.21 7.43
CA SER A 15 -25.60 9.62 6.79
C SER A 15 -25.68 9.72 5.27
N SER A 16 -24.65 10.20 4.56
CA SER A 16 -24.77 10.37 3.09
C SER A 16 -23.55 10.01 2.23
N GLY A 17 -22.59 9.25 2.76
CA GLY A 17 -21.41 8.76 2.02
C GLY A 17 -21.09 7.30 2.37
N PRO A 18 -20.11 6.66 1.71
CA PRO A 18 -19.60 5.36 2.14
C PRO A 18 -19.19 5.46 3.61
N ASP A 19 -19.58 4.43 4.37
CA ASP A 19 -19.49 4.43 5.83
C ASP A 19 -18.02 4.71 6.26
N PRO A 20 -17.78 5.65 7.17
CA PRO A 20 -16.44 5.99 7.64
C PRO A 20 -15.67 4.81 8.26
N VAL A 21 -16.38 3.85 8.81
CA VAL A 21 -15.82 2.60 9.32
C VAL A 21 -15.28 1.75 8.17
N ASP A 22 -15.98 1.75 7.03
CA ASP A 22 -15.53 1.01 5.84
C ASP A 22 -14.25 1.57 5.28
N ASP A 23 -14.11 2.90 5.17
CA ASP A 23 -12.88 3.52 4.67
C ASP A 23 -11.64 3.19 5.55
N LEU A 24 -11.82 3.16 6.88
CA LEU A 24 -10.73 2.79 7.79
C LEU A 24 -10.36 1.31 7.66
N GLN A 25 -11.36 0.43 7.52
CA GLN A 25 -11.13 -1.00 7.33
C GLN A 25 -10.46 -1.27 5.98
N ILE A 26 -10.93 -0.62 4.92
CA ILE A 26 -10.32 -0.72 3.58
C ILE A 26 -8.85 -0.25 3.63
N LEU A 27 -8.58 0.91 4.24
CA LEU A 27 -7.22 1.42 4.40
C LEU A 27 -6.33 0.45 5.17
N THR A 28 -6.85 -0.14 6.25
CA THR A 28 -6.11 -1.11 7.06
C THR A 28 -5.77 -2.37 6.25
N ARG A 29 -6.73 -2.90 5.49
CA ARG A 29 -6.51 -4.06 4.61
C ARG A 29 -5.49 -3.75 3.52
N LEU A 30 -5.63 -2.58 2.87
CA LEU A 30 -4.67 -2.13 1.86
C LEU A 30 -3.25 -1.99 2.45
N TRP A 31 -3.13 -1.45 3.65
CA TRP A 31 -1.84 -1.31 4.33
C TRP A 31 -1.22 -2.66 4.66
N VAL A 32 -2.00 -3.59 5.22
CA VAL A 32 -1.53 -4.95 5.52
C VAL A 32 -1.12 -5.66 4.23
N ALA A 33 -1.97 -5.63 3.21
CA ALA A 33 -1.69 -6.25 1.91
C ALA A 33 -0.43 -5.65 1.26
N GLU A 34 -0.31 -4.32 1.23
CA GLU A 34 0.88 -3.66 0.67
C GLU A 34 2.15 -3.99 1.45
N ARG A 35 2.07 -4.12 2.78
CA ARG A 35 3.22 -4.46 3.61
C ARG A 35 3.67 -5.92 3.43
N SER A 36 2.71 -6.83 3.24
CA SER A 36 2.96 -8.28 3.13
C SER A 36 3.36 -8.70 1.72
N ALA A 37 2.92 -7.98 0.69
CA ALA A 37 3.31 -8.26 -0.69
C ALA A 37 4.78 -7.87 -0.97
N PRO A 38 5.56 -8.69 -1.68
CA PRO A 38 6.90 -8.32 -2.13
C PRO A 38 6.90 -7.27 -3.25
N GLU A 39 5.87 -7.29 -4.11
CA GLU A 39 5.67 -6.33 -5.20
C GLU A 39 4.73 -5.20 -4.78
N LEU A 40 4.72 -4.11 -5.56
CA LEU A 40 3.70 -3.07 -5.45
C LEU A 40 2.35 -3.59 -5.92
N LEU A 41 1.33 -3.35 -5.10
CA LEU A 41 -0.05 -3.60 -5.48
C LEU A 41 -0.60 -2.43 -6.30
N PRO A 42 -1.67 -2.65 -7.10
CA PRO A 42 -2.32 -1.58 -7.83
C PRO A 42 -2.72 -0.42 -6.91
N TRP A 43 -2.55 0.82 -7.39
CA TRP A 43 -3.05 1.98 -6.67
C TRP A 43 -4.58 1.89 -6.55
N PRO A 44 -5.15 2.13 -5.36
CA PRO A 44 -6.59 2.10 -5.18
C PRO A 44 -7.29 3.08 -6.12
N ALA A 45 -8.22 2.55 -6.91
CA ALA A 45 -9.03 3.32 -7.84
C ALA A 45 -10.10 4.17 -7.10
N ASP A 46 -10.96 4.84 -7.87
CA ASP A 46 -12.19 5.48 -7.42
C ASP A 46 -12.04 6.69 -6.49
N GLY A 47 -10.93 7.41 -6.59
CA GLY A 47 -10.74 8.61 -5.77
C GLY A 47 -10.69 8.33 -4.26
N PHE A 48 -10.28 7.11 -3.88
CA PHE A 48 -10.26 6.69 -2.47
C PHE A 48 -9.37 7.62 -1.62
N PHE A 49 -8.17 7.94 -2.11
CA PHE A 49 -7.25 8.82 -1.39
C PHE A 49 -7.71 10.27 -1.35
N GLU A 50 -8.41 10.75 -2.36
CA GLU A 50 -9.05 12.06 -2.36
C GLU A 50 -10.09 12.14 -1.26
N ARG A 51 -10.97 11.13 -1.16
CA ARG A 51 -11.97 11.04 -0.07
C ARG A 51 -11.34 11.00 1.31
N LEU A 52 -10.26 10.21 1.49
CA LEU A 52 -9.52 10.17 2.75
C LEU A 52 -8.92 11.53 3.12
N ASN A 53 -8.35 12.22 2.15
CA ASN A 53 -7.74 13.52 2.36
C ASN A 53 -8.79 14.59 2.71
N ASP A 54 -9.93 14.58 2.04
CA ASP A 54 -11.03 15.49 2.35
C ASP A 54 -11.66 15.20 3.71
N ARG A 55 -11.69 13.93 4.12
CA ARG A 55 -12.09 13.56 5.47
C ARG A 55 -11.12 14.10 6.51
N ILE A 56 -9.81 13.94 6.30
CA ILE A 56 -8.78 14.48 7.18
C ILE A 56 -8.94 15.99 7.33
N LYS A 57 -9.12 16.72 6.21
CA LYS A 57 -9.30 18.18 6.23
C LYS A 57 -10.52 18.57 7.04
N ARG A 58 -11.68 17.97 6.75
CA ARG A 58 -12.91 18.25 7.51
C ARG A 58 -12.78 17.96 9.00
N GLN A 59 -12.05 16.91 9.36
CA GLN A 59 -11.81 16.59 10.77
C GLN A 59 -10.87 17.61 11.45
N ILE A 60 -9.88 18.12 10.72
CA ILE A 60 -9.00 19.18 11.22
C ILE A 60 -9.81 20.46 11.45
N GLU A 61 -10.60 20.90 10.47
CA GLU A 61 -11.47 22.08 10.56
C GLU A 61 -12.39 21.98 11.77
N ARG A 62 -13.01 20.82 11.98
CA ARG A 62 -13.87 20.57 13.12
C ARG A 62 -13.13 20.68 14.46
N ILE A 63 -11.92 20.13 14.55
CA ILE A 63 -11.09 20.24 15.76
C ILE A 63 -10.73 21.69 16.02
N GLU A 64 -10.41 22.47 14.97
CA GLU A 64 -10.11 23.90 15.07
C GLU A 64 -11.32 24.69 15.56
N ASP A 65 -12.51 24.43 15.02
CA ASP A 65 -13.77 25.07 15.44
C ASP A 65 -14.13 24.78 16.90
N MET A 66 -13.84 23.57 17.38
CA MET A 66 -14.08 23.19 18.78
C MET A 66 -12.98 23.71 19.73
N THR A 67 -11.86 24.16 19.19
CA THR A 67 -10.74 24.67 19.97
C THR A 67 -11.04 26.06 20.47
N GLY A 68 -11.19 26.22 21.76
CA GLY A 68 -11.53 27.51 22.40
C GLY A 68 -12.80 27.44 23.23
N ASP A 69 -13.58 26.38 23.12
CA ASP A 69 -14.68 26.12 24.01
C ASP A 69 -14.17 25.55 25.35
N MET A 70 -14.50 26.19 26.45
CA MET A 70 -14.02 25.84 27.80
C MET A 70 -14.88 24.79 28.51
N ASP A 71 -15.86 24.18 27.82
CA ASP A 71 -16.66 23.12 28.41
C ASP A 71 -15.84 21.83 28.57
N PRO A 72 -15.83 21.18 29.76
CA PRO A 72 -15.13 19.92 29.97
C PRO A 72 -15.56 18.77 29.05
N LYS A 73 -16.82 18.76 28.60
CA LYS A 73 -17.32 17.75 27.65
C LYS A 73 -16.71 17.95 26.27
N THR A 74 -16.68 19.21 25.81
CA THR A 74 -16.06 19.57 24.53
C THR A 74 -14.56 19.27 24.53
N THR A 75 -13.88 19.57 25.65
CA THR A 75 -12.45 19.23 25.80
C THR A 75 -12.21 17.72 25.71
N PHE A 76 -13.05 16.90 26.34
CA PHE A 76 -12.92 15.43 26.25
C PHE A 76 -13.18 14.92 24.81
N ALA A 77 -14.25 15.40 24.17
CA ALA A 77 -14.54 15.05 22.78
C ALA A 77 -13.40 15.44 21.83
N LEU A 78 -12.80 16.61 22.05
CA LEU A 78 -11.65 17.11 21.27
C LEU A 78 -10.43 16.19 21.40
N VAL A 79 -10.11 15.69 22.59
CA VAL A 79 -9.01 14.75 22.81
C VAL A 79 -9.26 13.42 22.07
N VAL A 80 -10.49 12.90 22.11
CA VAL A 80 -10.86 11.67 21.38
C VAL A 80 -10.72 11.87 19.88
N LEU A 81 -11.25 12.97 19.33
CA LEU A 81 -11.19 13.28 17.90
C LEU A 81 -9.75 13.48 17.43
N GLN A 82 -8.91 14.15 18.22
CA GLN A 82 -7.48 14.31 17.91
C GLN A 82 -6.75 12.96 17.88
N THR A 83 -7.05 12.09 18.84
CA THR A 83 -6.44 10.75 18.91
C THR A 83 -6.81 9.89 17.69
N GLU A 84 -8.08 9.89 17.31
CA GLU A 84 -8.55 9.17 16.11
C GLU A 84 -7.95 9.77 14.82
N LEU A 85 -7.87 11.09 14.71
CA LEU A 85 -7.23 11.76 13.59
C LEU A 85 -5.75 11.37 13.45
N GLU A 86 -5.00 11.34 14.55
CA GLU A 86 -3.59 10.93 14.51
C GLU A 86 -3.43 9.44 14.16
N ARG A 87 -4.30 8.58 14.64
CA ARG A 87 -4.34 7.17 14.26
C ARG A 87 -4.60 7.00 12.76
N PHE A 88 -5.56 7.74 12.23
CA PHE A 88 -5.89 7.70 10.81
C PHE A 88 -4.73 8.22 9.94
N LYS A 89 -4.15 9.36 10.30
CA LYS A 89 -2.95 9.90 9.64
C LYS A 89 -1.76 8.93 9.70
N TYR A 90 -1.62 8.20 10.81
CA TYR A 90 -0.57 7.18 10.94
C TYR A 90 -0.74 6.06 9.90
N LEU A 91 -1.95 5.53 9.72
CA LEU A 91 -2.22 4.48 8.74
C LEU A 91 -1.94 4.95 7.31
N VAL A 92 -2.41 6.14 6.94
CA VAL A 92 -2.15 6.73 5.62
C VAL A 92 -0.65 6.88 5.38
N ARG A 93 0.09 7.47 6.34
CA ARG A 93 1.54 7.63 6.23
C ARG A 93 2.27 6.29 6.16
N SER A 94 1.83 5.29 6.92
CA SER A 94 2.45 3.97 6.95
C SER A 94 2.25 3.22 5.63
N TYR A 95 1.06 3.32 5.05
CA TYR A 95 0.77 2.77 3.73
C TYR A 95 1.66 3.40 2.65
N LEU A 96 1.70 4.72 2.59
CA LEU A 96 2.52 5.44 1.61
C LEU A 96 4.02 5.15 1.77
N ARG A 97 4.50 5.05 3.02
CA ARG A 97 5.90 4.68 3.29
C ARG A 97 6.24 3.27 2.83
N ALA A 98 5.33 2.31 3.02
CA ALA A 98 5.54 0.94 2.54
C ALA A 98 5.70 0.92 1.01
N ARG A 99 4.86 1.66 0.28
CA ARG A 99 4.94 1.80 -1.17
C ARG A 99 6.22 2.48 -1.64
N ILE A 100 6.55 3.64 -1.04
CA ILE A 100 7.78 4.37 -1.38
C ILE A 100 9.02 3.51 -1.13
N SER A 101 9.05 2.75 -0.03
CA SER A 101 10.19 1.87 0.27
C SER A 101 10.41 0.79 -0.80
N LYS A 102 9.34 0.22 -1.36
CA LYS A 102 9.44 -0.72 -2.48
C LYS A 102 9.87 -0.03 -3.77
N LEU A 103 9.35 1.19 -3.99
CA LEU A 103 9.72 2.01 -5.14
C LEU A 103 11.20 2.35 -5.12
N ASP A 104 11.72 2.79 -3.98
CA ASP A 104 13.15 3.12 -3.80
C ASP A 104 14.04 1.91 -4.07
N LYS A 105 13.60 0.74 -3.63
CA LYS A 105 14.36 -0.50 -3.81
C LYS A 105 14.41 -0.96 -5.28
N HIS A 106 13.29 -0.86 -6.01
CA HIS A 106 13.16 -1.40 -7.37
C HIS A 106 12.69 -0.36 -8.39
N THR A 107 13.20 0.88 -8.30
CA THR A 107 12.76 2.01 -9.14
C THR A 107 12.87 1.72 -10.63
N LEU A 108 14.00 1.16 -11.08
CA LEU A 108 14.23 0.81 -12.48
C LEU A 108 13.23 -0.23 -12.98
N HIS A 109 12.92 -1.21 -12.17
CA HIS A 109 11.94 -2.25 -12.50
C HIS A 109 10.55 -1.65 -12.76
N TYR A 110 10.05 -0.81 -11.83
CA TYR A 110 8.72 -0.19 -11.99
C TYR A 110 8.63 0.83 -13.12
N LEU A 111 9.75 1.45 -13.50
CA LEU A 111 9.81 2.36 -14.64
C LEU A 111 10.05 1.67 -15.98
N SER A 112 10.42 0.39 -16.01
CA SER A 112 10.81 -0.32 -17.24
C SER A 112 9.63 -0.55 -18.19
N THR A 113 8.46 -0.96 -17.66
CA THR A 113 7.31 -1.39 -18.45
C THR A 113 6.10 -0.49 -18.20
N ARG A 114 5.26 -0.30 -19.22
CA ARG A 114 4.04 0.51 -19.10
C ARG A 114 3.08 -0.07 -18.07
N GLU A 115 2.90 -1.39 -18.08
CA GLU A 115 2.00 -2.11 -17.16
C GLU A 115 2.38 -1.88 -15.69
N LEU A 116 3.67 -1.87 -15.38
CA LEU A 116 4.17 -1.60 -14.03
C LEU A 116 3.96 -0.14 -13.62
N ARG A 117 4.04 0.80 -14.57
CA ARG A 117 3.76 2.22 -14.30
C ARG A 117 2.29 2.47 -13.99
N GLU A 118 1.37 1.69 -14.55
CA GLU A 118 -0.07 1.78 -14.28
C GLU A 118 -0.43 1.35 -12.84
N LEU A 119 0.48 0.65 -12.13
CA LEU A 119 0.32 0.35 -10.71
C LEU A 119 0.57 1.56 -9.79
N LEU A 120 1.18 2.62 -10.32
CA LEU A 120 1.60 3.80 -9.58
C LEU A 120 0.58 4.92 -9.67
N SER A 121 0.49 5.73 -8.63
CA SER A 121 -0.17 7.03 -8.74
C SER A 121 0.69 8.01 -9.54
N GLU A 122 0.10 9.10 -10.05
CA GLU A 122 0.84 10.15 -10.76
C GLU A 122 1.97 10.75 -9.92
N MET A 123 1.73 10.93 -8.62
CA MET A 123 2.71 11.46 -7.69
C MET A 123 3.86 10.48 -7.45
N GLU A 124 3.56 9.17 -7.34
CA GLU A 124 4.57 8.12 -7.20
C GLU A 124 5.41 7.99 -8.47
N LEU A 125 4.78 8.10 -9.66
CA LEU A 125 5.49 8.06 -10.92
C LEU A 125 6.45 9.26 -11.07
N ALA A 126 5.99 10.47 -10.71
CA ALA A 126 6.82 11.67 -10.72
C ALA A 126 7.99 11.55 -9.71
N TYR A 127 7.72 10.99 -8.53
CA TYR A 127 8.75 10.72 -7.52
C TYR A 127 9.79 9.72 -8.04
N ALA A 128 9.36 8.56 -8.55
CA ALA A 128 10.23 7.50 -9.05
C ALA A 128 11.15 8.01 -10.17
N THR A 129 10.61 8.78 -11.11
CA THR A 129 11.37 9.37 -12.20
C THR A 129 12.46 10.33 -11.71
N ARG A 130 12.11 11.19 -10.73
CA ARG A 130 13.08 12.12 -10.12
C ARG A 130 14.13 11.40 -9.30
N HIS A 131 13.72 10.40 -8.52
CA HIS A 131 14.61 9.58 -7.70
C HIS A 131 15.63 8.87 -8.57
N GLN A 132 15.20 8.24 -9.66
CA GLN A 132 16.11 7.61 -10.61
C GLN A 132 17.10 8.60 -11.24
N ALA A 133 16.63 9.74 -11.69
CA ALA A 133 17.48 10.77 -12.28
C ALA A 133 18.55 11.24 -11.28
N LEU A 134 18.17 11.42 -10.01
CA LEU A 134 19.08 11.81 -8.94
C LEU A 134 20.14 10.74 -8.68
N LEU A 135 19.75 9.47 -8.59
CA LEU A 135 20.68 8.35 -8.41
C LEU A 135 21.64 8.23 -9.58
N HIS A 136 21.14 8.29 -10.81
CA HIS A 136 21.98 8.21 -12.01
C HIS A 136 23.00 9.34 -12.06
N ASN A 137 22.59 10.57 -11.82
CA ASN A 137 23.49 11.73 -11.75
C ASN A 137 24.52 11.59 -10.63
N HIS A 138 24.12 11.09 -9.47
CA HIS A 138 25.03 10.85 -8.37
C HIS A 138 26.09 9.82 -8.73
N TYR A 139 25.70 8.70 -9.35
CA TYR A 139 26.64 7.66 -9.76
C TYR A 139 27.57 8.14 -10.89
N LEU A 140 27.05 8.89 -11.86
CA LEU A 140 27.88 9.51 -12.91
C LEU A 140 28.95 10.44 -12.34
N ALA A 141 28.55 11.27 -11.36
CA ALA A 141 29.48 12.21 -10.71
C ALA A 141 30.50 11.50 -9.81
N SER A 142 30.12 10.36 -9.19
CA SER A 142 30.95 9.66 -8.22
C SER A 142 31.99 8.74 -8.88
N PHE A 143 31.59 7.87 -9.78
CA PHE A 143 32.46 6.84 -10.36
C PHE A 143 32.15 6.45 -11.81
N LEU A 144 30.88 6.44 -12.25
CA LEU A 144 30.52 5.98 -13.59
C LEU A 144 31.08 6.88 -14.70
N GLY A 145 31.28 8.17 -14.43
CA GLY A 145 31.89 9.10 -15.38
C GLY A 145 33.34 8.72 -15.80
N GLY A 146 34.02 7.88 -15.00
CA GLY A 146 35.33 7.32 -15.35
C GLY A 146 35.30 6.07 -16.24
N PHE A 147 34.12 5.49 -16.49
CA PHE A 147 33.98 4.31 -17.35
C PHE A 147 33.66 4.69 -18.80
N PRO A 148 33.91 3.78 -19.76
CA PRO A 148 33.48 3.97 -21.14
C PRO A 148 31.97 4.21 -21.23
N PRO A 149 31.48 5.00 -22.21
CA PRO A 149 30.05 5.35 -22.32
C PRO A 149 29.11 4.15 -22.36
N GLU A 150 29.56 3.02 -22.87
CA GLU A 150 28.81 1.77 -22.96
C GLU A 150 28.51 1.18 -21.58
N LEU A 151 29.37 1.42 -20.58
CA LEU A 151 29.24 0.90 -19.21
C LEU A 151 28.61 1.92 -18.23
N GLN A 152 28.19 3.08 -18.70
CA GLN A 152 27.59 4.11 -17.87
C GLN A 152 26.07 3.92 -17.66
N ASN A 153 25.45 2.96 -18.37
CA ASN A 153 24.02 2.68 -18.24
C ASN A 153 23.74 1.75 -17.07
N LEU A 154 22.83 2.15 -16.18
CA LEU A 154 22.41 1.35 -15.02
C LEU A 154 21.40 0.23 -15.37
N ASN A 155 20.82 0.27 -16.55
CA ASN A 155 19.80 -0.66 -17.03
C ASN A 155 20.27 -1.49 -18.23
N ASP A 156 21.57 -1.75 -18.30
CA ASP A 156 22.11 -2.57 -19.38
C ASP A 156 21.65 -4.03 -19.25
N THR A 157 21.15 -4.56 -20.36
CA THR A 157 20.77 -5.97 -20.53
C THR A 157 21.75 -6.70 -21.46
N GLY A 158 22.88 -6.06 -21.77
CA GLY A 158 23.94 -6.63 -22.59
C GLY A 158 24.50 -7.93 -21.99
N GLY A 159 24.70 -8.94 -22.82
CA GLY A 159 25.27 -10.21 -22.39
C GLY A 159 24.31 -11.19 -21.70
N GLY A 160 23.00 -10.95 -21.72
CA GLY A 160 21.98 -11.86 -21.19
C GLY A 160 21.78 -11.80 -19.67
N ILE A 161 22.47 -10.90 -18.99
CA ILE A 161 22.27 -10.63 -17.55
C ILE A 161 21.47 -9.33 -17.41
N ASN A 162 20.28 -9.45 -16.80
CA ASN A 162 19.49 -8.27 -16.47
C ASN A 162 20.07 -7.61 -15.20
N MET A 163 20.56 -6.37 -15.34
CA MET A 163 21.09 -5.59 -14.21
C MET A 163 19.99 -4.89 -13.40
N VAL A 164 18.74 -4.98 -13.85
CA VAL A 164 17.61 -4.39 -13.13
C VAL A 164 17.15 -5.34 -12.03
N ASP A 165 17.29 -4.92 -10.80
CA ASP A 165 16.84 -5.65 -9.63
C ASP A 165 15.30 -5.61 -9.55
N ALA A 166 14.68 -6.79 -9.53
CA ALA A 166 13.23 -6.97 -9.48
C ALA A 166 12.80 -7.59 -8.15
N PRO A 167 11.54 -7.39 -7.73
CA PRO A 167 10.98 -8.08 -6.57
C PRO A 167 11.04 -9.61 -6.75
N ASP A 168 11.27 -10.32 -5.65
CA ASP A 168 11.37 -11.78 -5.66
C ASP A 168 9.98 -12.43 -5.81
N PRO A 169 9.72 -13.14 -6.93
CA PRO A 169 8.45 -13.83 -7.16
C PRO A 169 8.28 -15.08 -6.27
N ASP A 170 9.38 -15.62 -5.74
CA ASP A 170 9.38 -16.80 -4.86
C ASP A 170 9.26 -16.43 -3.38
N ALA A 171 9.20 -15.13 -3.05
CA ALA A 171 9.00 -14.67 -1.69
C ALA A 171 7.74 -15.30 -1.07
N THR A 172 7.86 -15.76 0.17
CA THR A 172 6.75 -16.36 0.90
C THR A 172 5.81 -15.29 1.46
N VAL A 173 4.50 -15.51 1.30
CA VAL A 173 3.46 -14.63 1.83
C VAL A 173 2.46 -15.41 2.65
N PHE A 174 1.87 -14.75 3.65
CA PHE A 174 0.74 -15.28 4.42
C PHE A 174 -0.55 -14.77 3.80
N ALA A 175 -1.45 -15.70 3.46
CA ALA A 175 -2.72 -15.38 2.85
C ALA A 175 -3.86 -16.09 3.55
N ARG A 176 -4.97 -15.37 3.74
CA ARG A 176 -6.23 -15.92 4.27
C ARG A 176 -7.19 -16.20 3.12
N VAL A 177 -7.87 -17.34 3.17
CA VAL A 177 -8.88 -17.74 2.20
C VAL A 177 -10.20 -17.03 2.51
N LEU A 178 -10.73 -16.30 1.52
CA LEU A 178 -12.03 -15.62 1.61
C LEU A 178 -13.17 -16.42 0.99
N SER A 179 -12.89 -17.21 -0.03
CA SER A 179 -13.89 -18.08 -0.69
C SER A 179 -14.20 -19.32 0.14
N ARG A 180 -15.38 -19.94 -0.09
CA ARG A 180 -15.79 -21.17 0.62
C ARG A 180 -14.80 -22.31 0.47
N THR A 181 -14.26 -22.48 -0.73
CA THR A 181 -13.24 -23.46 -1.07
C THR A 181 -12.27 -22.82 -2.06
N ALA A 182 -11.01 -22.99 -1.82
CA ALA A 182 -9.95 -22.54 -2.73
C ALA A 182 -9.01 -23.71 -3.00
N SER A 183 -8.72 -23.92 -4.29
CA SER A 183 -7.69 -24.84 -4.73
C SER A 183 -6.43 -24.03 -5.02
N VAL A 184 -5.40 -24.23 -4.23
CA VAL A 184 -4.18 -23.41 -4.25
C VAL A 184 -2.97 -24.29 -4.51
N ALA A 185 -2.11 -23.90 -5.44
CA ALA A 185 -0.83 -24.56 -5.65
C ALA A 185 0.06 -24.45 -4.40
N GLY A 186 0.46 -25.60 -3.86
CA GLY A 186 1.27 -25.67 -2.62
C GLY A 186 2.70 -25.14 -2.81
N LEU A 187 3.41 -25.00 -1.70
CA LEU A 187 4.82 -24.56 -1.65
C LEU A 187 5.83 -25.54 -2.26
N GLY A 188 5.40 -26.78 -2.60
CA GLY A 188 6.27 -27.81 -3.16
C GLY A 188 6.74 -27.51 -4.59
N THR A 189 7.85 -28.15 -4.98
CA THR A 189 8.35 -28.15 -6.36
C THR A 189 7.46 -28.96 -7.32
N ASP A 190 6.54 -29.74 -6.77
CA ASP A 190 5.64 -30.60 -7.53
C ASP A 190 4.38 -29.80 -7.90
N ALA A 191 4.19 -29.54 -9.19
CA ALA A 191 3.06 -28.82 -9.74
C ALA A 191 1.69 -29.49 -9.45
N ASP A 192 1.70 -30.73 -8.99
CA ASP A 192 0.52 -31.53 -8.67
C ASP A 192 0.06 -31.41 -7.21
N ASN A 193 0.80 -30.71 -6.36
CA ASN A 193 0.44 -30.56 -4.94
C ASN A 193 -0.54 -29.40 -4.75
N THR A 194 -1.80 -29.64 -5.10
CA THR A 194 -2.88 -28.70 -4.90
C THR A 194 -3.45 -28.86 -3.49
N ILE A 195 -3.45 -27.78 -2.73
CA ILE A 195 -4.03 -27.74 -1.39
C ILE A 195 -5.48 -27.27 -1.51
N GLU A 196 -6.42 -28.05 -1.04
CA GLU A 196 -7.79 -27.60 -0.82
C GLU A 196 -7.88 -26.90 0.52
N ALA A 197 -8.31 -25.65 0.52
CA ALA A 197 -8.44 -24.84 1.72
C ALA A 197 -9.85 -24.30 1.86
N GLU A 198 -10.31 -24.18 3.09
CA GLU A 198 -11.63 -23.67 3.45
C GLU A 198 -11.58 -22.19 3.81
N GLN A 199 -12.75 -21.56 3.80
CA GLN A 199 -12.89 -20.16 4.18
C GLN A 199 -12.38 -19.88 5.60
N GLY A 200 -11.46 -18.95 5.74
CA GLY A 200 -10.84 -18.55 7.00
C GLY A 200 -9.47 -19.16 7.24
N ASP A 201 -9.08 -20.18 6.48
CA ASP A 201 -7.75 -20.79 6.59
C ASP A 201 -6.66 -19.77 6.25
N VAL A 202 -5.55 -19.85 6.96
CA VAL A 202 -4.35 -19.06 6.70
C VAL A 202 -3.28 -19.97 6.12
N LEU A 203 -2.86 -19.66 4.90
CA LEU A 203 -1.88 -20.42 4.14
C LEU A 203 -0.58 -19.65 3.99
N VAL A 204 0.53 -20.38 3.91
CA VAL A 204 1.83 -19.85 3.51
C VAL A 204 2.07 -20.25 2.06
N LEU A 205 2.21 -19.27 1.18
CA LEU A 205 2.29 -19.46 -0.27
C LEU A 205 3.49 -18.71 -0.86
N ARG A 206 3.93 -19.14 -2.05
CA ARG A 206 4.82 -18.30 -2.87
C ARG A 206 4.02 -17.17 -3.49
N TRP A 207 4.64 -16.01 -3.61
CA TRP A 207 4.00 -14.84 -4.21
C TRP A 207 3.46 -15.11 -5.63
N ALA A 208 4.24 -15.80 -6.45
CA ALA A 208 3.82 -16.17 -7.80
C ALA A 208 2.49 -16.95 -7.84
N SER A 209 2.23 -17.82 -6.85
CA SER A 209 0.97 -18.59 -6.73
C SER A 209 -0.15 -17.75 -6.07
N ALA A 210 0.18 -16.88 -5.15
CA ALA A 210 -0.80 -16.08 -4.41
C ALA A 210 -1.34 -14.90 -5.24
N LYS A 211 -0.51 -14.28 -6.08
CA LYS A 211 -0.85 -13.08 -6.86
C LYS A 211 -2.13 -13.20 -7.71
N PRO A 212 -2.32 -14.24 -8.55
CA PRO A 212 -3.54 -14.39 -9.34
C PRO A 212 -4.79 -14.62 -8.47
N LEU A 213 -4.65 -15.33 -7.35
CA LEU A 213 -5.75 -15.58 -6.41
C LEU A 213 -6.12 -14.33 -5.59
N LEU A 214 -5.14 -13.48 -5.29
CA LEU A 214 -5.37 -12.16 -4.70
C LEU A 214 -6.15 -11.26 -5.66
N GLN A 215 -5.75 -11.23 -6.95
CA GLN A 215 -6.43 -10.44 -7.98
C GLN A 215 -7.87 -10.91 -8.23
N SER A 216 -8.15 -12.20 -8.09
CA SER A 216 -9.51 -12.74 -8.20
C SER A 216 -10.35 -12.57 -6.92
N GLY A 217 -9.79 -12.04 -5.83
CA GLY A 217 -10.48 -11.86 -4.56
C GLY A 217 -10.72 -13.16 -3.77
N VAL A 218 -10.06 -14.24 -4.14
CA VAL A 218 -10.14 -15.54 -3.44
C VAL A 218 -9.33 -15.52 -2.15
N LEU A 219 -8.21 -14.80 -2.16
CA LEU A 219 -7.29 -14.65 -1.03
C LEU A 219 -7.18 -13.19 -0.58
N GLU A 220 -6.84 -13.01 0.69
CA GLU A 220 -6.44 -11.73 1.30
C GLU A 220 -5.08 -11.93 1.99
N LEU A 221 -4.16 -10.98 1.85
CA LEU A 221 -2.88 -11.02 2.56
C LEU A 221 -3.07 -10.62 4.03
N VAL A 222 -2.32 -11.27 4.93
CA VAL A 222 -2.43 -11.09 6.40
C VAL A 222 -1.13 -10.55 6.98
#